data_cc1bf8554b19521f96841bfe89e6cb98
#
_entry.id   cc1bf8554b19521f96841bfe89e6cb98
#
_cell.length_a   1.000
_cell.length_b   1.000
_cell.length_c   1.000
_cell.angle_alpha   90.00
_cell.angle_beta   90.00
_cell.angle_gamma   90.00
#
_symmetry.space_group_name_H-M   'P 1'
#
loop_
_entity.id
_entity.type
_entity.pdbx_description
1 polymer ?
#
loop_
_entity_poly.entity_id
_entity_poly.type
_entity_poly.pdbx_seq_one_letter_code
_entity_poly.pdbx_strand_id
1 'polypeptide(L)'
;MEEKVKQMTATHEHNHEVGIDTIDHLVEHLLEVLTANSVIVCVGNEICGDDAAGPAVAKQIDGKVCWKVFDVQTVPESFLMKIVELTPDTVLIVDALNFDAPAGTVEIFASEKMTGQGPSTHGPAPIAFLDVLNMFHPCKRAVLGIQPVQSEFGSQMCKEVADAVDFVSNAFVAASKKLQAESPSS
;
A
#
# COMPACT_ATOMS: atom_id res chain seq x y z
N MET A 1 -32.57 -11.61 -42.50
CA MET A 1 -32.46 -12.12 -41.11
C MET A 1 -30.98 -12.25 -40.71
N GLU A 2 -30.10 -11.34 -41.20
CA GLU A 2 -28.65 -11.39 -41.01
C GLU A 2 -28.06 -10.06 -40.47
N GLU A 3 -28.88 -9.15 -39.96
CA GLU A 3 -28.45 -7.80 -39.58
C GLU A 3 -28.62 -7.51 -38.07
N LYS A 4 -28.77 -8.53 -37.22
CA LYS A 4 -29.02 -8.39 -35.78
C LYS A 4 -27.98 -9.06 -34.86
N VAL A 5 -26.83 -9.54 -35.38
CA VAL A 5 -25.80 -10.20 -34.58
C VAL A 5 -24.51 -9.37 -34.45
N LYS A 6 -24.49 -8.13 -34.95
CA LYS A 6 -23.24 -7.31 -35.02
C LYS A 6 -23.18 -6.15 -33.99
N GLN A 7 -23.91 -6.25 -32.89
CA GLN A 7 -23.90 -5.17 -31.87
C GLN A 7 -23.91 -5.71 -30.44
N MET A 8 -23.00 -6.62 -30.10
CA MET A 8 -22.71 -6.96 -28.70
C MET A 8 -21.25 -7.45 -28.52
N THR A 9 -20.31 -6.66 -29.00
CA THR A 9 -18.94 -6.68 -28.51
C THR A 9 -18.58 -5.26 -28.12
N ALA A 10 -19.26 -4.73 -27.13
CA ALA A 10 -18.75 -3.56 -26.40
C ALA A 10 -17.62 -4.09 -25.52
N THR A 11 -16.43 -3.88 -26.00
CA THR A 11 -15.17 -3.99 -25.29
C THR A 11 -15.27 -3.28 -23.95
N HIS A 12 -15.21 -4.04 -22.85
CA HIS A 12 -14.77 -3.49 -21.58
C HIS A 12 -13.28 -3.18 -21.77
N GLU A 13 -13.00 -1.99 -22.26
CA GLU A 13 -11.70 -1.36 -22.06
C GLU A 13 -11.62 -1.04 -20.56
N HIS A 14 -11.06 -1.99 -19.80
CA HIS A 14 -10.42 -1.66 -18.53
C HIS A 14 -9.26 -0.74 -18.89
N ASN A 15 -9.42 0.55 -18.67
CA ASN A 15 -8.30 1.46 -18.51
C ASN A 15 -7.52 0.94 -17.28
N HIS A 16 -6.57 0.04 -17.51
CA HIS A 16 -5.48 -0.18 -16.59
C HIS A 16 -4.66 1.11 -16.63
N GLU A 17 -4.86 1.99 -15.66
CA GLU A 17 -3.87 3.00 -15.36
C GLU A 17 -2.54 2.27 -15.19
N VAL A 18 -1.57 2.65 -15.96
CA VAL A 18 -0.21 2.09 -15.96
C VAL A 18 0.31 2.23 -14.53
N GLY A 19 0.79 1.14 -13.94
CA GLY A 19 1.34 1.15 -12.58
C GLY A 19 2.38 2.27 -12.41
N ILE A 20 2.59 2.69 -11.16
CA ILE A 20 3.51 3.79 -10.84
C ILE A 20 4.94 3.33 -11.17
N ASP A 21 5.53 3.88 -12.22
CA ASP A 21 6.77 3.41 -12.84
C ASP A 21 7.98 4.32 -12.56
N THR A 22 7.77 5.51 -11.98
CA THR A 22 8.84 6.43 -11.61
C THR A 22 8.77 6.85 -10.14
N ILE A 23 9.94 7.10 -9.54
CA ILE A 23 10.02 7.57 -8.14
C ILE A 23 9.29 8.91 -7.97
N ASP A 24 9.43 9.83 -8.90
CA ASP A 24 8.78 11.15 -8.81
C ASP A 24 7.25 11.02 -8.83
N HIS A 25 6.70 10.14 -9.67
CA HIS A 25 5.27 9.88 -9.73
C HIS A 25 4.77 9.24 -8.41
N LEU A 26 5.49 8.25 -7.86
CA LEU A 26 5.13 7.69 -6.56
C LEU A 26 5.23 8.72 -5.43
N VAL A 27 6.24 9.59 -5.46
CA VAL A 27 6.40 10.69 -4.48
C VAL A 27 5.20 11.64 -4.53
N GLU A 28 4.74 12.03 -5.73
CA GLU A 28 3.56 12.88 -5.89
C GLU A 28 2.31 12.20 -5.31
N HIS A 29 2.05 10.96 -5.63
CA HIS A 29 0.92 10.20 -5.08
C HIS A 29 1.01 10.03 -3.56
N LEU A 30 2.21 9.79 -3.01
CA LEU A 30 2.40 9.73 -1.56
C LEU A 30 2.06 11.07 -0.90
N LEU A 31 2.45 12.20 -1.49
CA LEU A 31 2.16 13.54 -0.96
C LEU A 31 0.68 13.94 -1.08
N GLU A 32 -0.06 13.36 -2.04
CA GLU A 32 -1.52 13.52 -2.10
C GLU A 32 -2.26 12.77 -0.98
N VAL A 33 -1.67 11.67 -0.51
CA VAL A 33 -2.27 10.80 0.51
C VAL A 33 -1.81 11.17 1.91
N LEU A 34 -0.51 11.43 2.10
CA LEU A 34 0.11 11.62 3.41
C LEU A 34 0.20 13.09 3.81
N THR A 35 -0.04 13.34 5.10
CA THR A 35 0.19 14.62 5.78
C THR A 35 1.35 14.47 6.76
N ALA A 36 1.73 15.57 7.43
CA ALA A 36 2.76 15.52 8.48
C ALA A 36 2.35 14.60 9.66
N ASN A 37 1.05 14.45 9.92
CA ASN A 37 0.50 13.60 10.98
C ASN A 37 -0.06 12.29 10.42
N SER A 38 0.69 11.62 9.55
CA SER A 38 0.31 10.31 9.03
C SER A 38 1.04 9.18 9.76
N VAL A 39 0.45 7.99 9.70
CA VAL A 39 1.03 6.74 10.21
C VAL A 39 1.16 5.75 9.06
N ILE A 40 2.31 5.10 8.97
CA ILE A 40 2.60 4.03 8.02
C ILE A 40 2.57 2.70 8.76
N VAL A 41 1.76 1.77 8.28
CA VAL A 41 1.57 0.43 8.87
C VAL A 41 2.01 -0.61 7.85
N CYS A 42 3.12 -1.27 8.11
CA CYS A 42 3.68 -2.29 7.23
C CYS A 42 3.23 -3.67 7.69
N VAL A 43 2.50 -4.36 6.82
CA VAL A 43 1.90 -5.69 7.06
C VAL A 43 2.64 -6.72 6.24
N GLY A 44 2.72 -7.96 6.71
CA GLY A 44 3.28 -9.10 5.98
C GLY A 44 4.01 -10.08 6.88
N ASN A 45 4.64 -11.09 6.29
CA ASN A 45 5.33 -12.16 7.01
C ASN A 45 6.76 -12.35 6.47
N GLU A 46 7.77 -12.03 7.28
CA GLU A 46 9.19 -12.08 6.88
C GLU A 46 9.67 -13.47 6.42
N ILE A 47 8.96 -14.54 6.75
CA ILE A 47 9.34 -15.91 6.38
C ILE A 47 8.54 -16.49 5.23
N CYS A 48 7.73 -15.68 4.55
CA CYS A 48 6.82 -16.10 3.48
C CYS A 48 7.10 -15.38 2.15
N GLY A 49 8.33 -15.45 1.65
CA GLY A 49 8.68 -14.93 0.32
C GLY A 49 8.32 -13.45 0.12
N ASP A 50 7.50 -13.18 -0.88
CA ASP A 50 7.10 -11.80 -1.24
C ASP A 50 6.17 -11.15 -0.21
N ASP A 51 5.54 -11.92 0.66
CA ASP A 51 4.75 -11.40 1.79
C ASP A 51 5.62 -10.62 2.81
N ALA A 52 6.93 -10.77 2.72
CA ALA A 52 7.89 -9.97 3.48
C ALA A 52 8.05 -8.52 3.01
N ALA A 53 7.37 -8.09 1.94
CA ALA A 53 7.54 -6.77 1.34
C ALA A 53 7.24 -5.62 2.33
N GLY A 54 6.11 -5.65 3.04
CA GLY A 54 5.77 -4.65 4.05
C GLY A 54 6.83 -4.53 5.16
N PRO A 55 7.16 -5.61 5.88
CA PRO A 55 8.26 -5.63 6.85
C PRO A 55 9.60 -5.13 6.31
N ALA A 56 9.93 -5.47 5.05
CA ALA A 56 11.16 -5.03 4.41
C ALA A 56 11.17 -3.50 4.17
N VAL A 57 10.04 -2.93 3.70
CA VAL A 57 9.87 -1.47 3.60
C VAL A 57 10.02 -0.81 4.97
N ALA A 58 9.32 -1.32 6.02
CA ALA A 58 9.41 -0.79 7.37
C ALA A 58 10.87 -0.68 7.83
N LYS A 59 11.64 -1.76 7.66
CA LYS A 59 13.06 -1.83 8.03
C LYS A 59 13.93 -0.82 7.29
N GLN A 60 13.60 -0.53 6.05
CA GLN A 60 14.35 0.43 5.23
C GLN A 60 14.03 1.88 5.56
N ILE A 61 12.79 2.21 5.96
CA ILE A 61 12.35 3.60 6.17
C ILE A 61 12.33 4.02 7.64
N ASP A 62 12.36 3.09 8.60
CA ASP A 62 12.32 3.42 10.03
C ASP A 62 13.47 4.36 10.43
N GLY A 63 13.12 5.43 11.13
CA GLY A 63 14.05 6.50 11.51
C GLY A 63 14.57 7.38 10.36
N LYS A 64 14.14 7.17 9.11
CA LYS A 64 14.56 7.96 7.93
C LYS A 64 13.46 8.86 7.38
N VAL A 65 12.24 8.68 7.84
CA VAL A 65 11.06 9.44 7.41
C VAL A 65 10.45 10.19 8.59
N CYS A 66 9.67 11.24 8.33
CA CYS A 66 9.02 12.04 9.37
C CYS A 66 7.80 11.36 10.00
N TRP A 67 7.27 10.34 9.38
CA TRP A 67 6.09 9.60 9.83
C TRP A 67 6.42 8.53 10.86
N LYS A 68 5.45 8.22 11.72
CA LYS A 68 5.53 7.03 12.56
C LYS A 68 5.33 5.79 11.71
N VAL A 69 6.28 4.87 11.76
CA VAL A 69 6.27 3.58 11.07
C VAL A 69 6.00 2.47 12.09
N PHE A 70 5.08 1.57 11.76
CA PHE A 70 4.82 0.35 12.51
C PHE A 70 5.05 -0.86 11.59
N ASP A 71 6.00 -1.70 11.96
CA ASP A 71 6.08 -3.06 11.45
C ASP A 71 5.18 -3.93 12.32
N VAL A 72 4.01 -4.29 11.79
CA VAL A 72 3.00 -5.04 12.53
C VAL A 72 3.00 -6.51 12.19
N GLN A 73 3.85 -6.93 11.27
CA GLN A 73 3.89 -8.30 10.77
C GLN A 73 2.49 -8.77 10.35
N THR A 74 2.04 -9.91 10.87
CA THR A 74 0.73 -10.51 10.56
C THR A 74 -0.38 -10.16 11.57
N VAL A 75 -0.11 -9.24 12.51
CA VAL A 75 -1.03 -8.97 13.65
C VAL A 75 -1.33 -7.46 13.82
N PRO A 76 -1.85 -6.79 12.77
CA PRO A 76 -2.12 -5.34 12.81
C PRO A 76 -3.08 -4.94 13.94
N GLU A 77 -4.01 -5.80 14.31
CA GLU A 77 -4.97 -5.57 15.40
C GLU A 77 -4.30 -5.33 16.77
N SER A 78 -3.11 -5.89 16.97
CA SER A 78 -2.33 -5.68 18.21
C SER A 78 -1.79 -4.25 18.34
N PHE A 79 -1.80 -3.50 17.25
CA PHE A 79 -1.32 -2.12 17.20
C PHE A 79 -2.46 -1.09 17.11
N LEU A 80 -3.71 -1.54 16.99
CA LEU A 80 -4.88 -0.68 16.78
C LEU A 80 -4.91 0.52 17.74
N MET A 81 -4.89 0.27 19.04
CA MET A 81 -4.99 1.34 20.03
C MET A 81 -3.77 2.25 20.04
N LYS A 82 -2.58 1.74 19.78
CA LYS A 82 -1.37 2.56 19.64
C LYS A 82 -1.45 3.53 18.45
N ILE A 83 -2.09 3.11 17.36
CA ILE A 83 -2.31 3.95 16.18
C ILE A 83 -3.39 4.99 16.48
N VAL A 84 -4.51 4.57 17.09
CA VAL A 84 -5.61 5.47 17.50
C VAL A 84 -5.12 6.57 18.44
N GLU A 85 -4.25 6.25 19.40
CA GLU A 85 -3.69 7.22 20.36
C GLU A 85 -2.85 8.32 19.69
N LEU A 86 -2.29 8.05 18.50
CA LEU A 86 -1.55 9.05 17.71
C LEU A 86 -2.49 10.04 16.98
N THR A 87 -3.79 9.77 16.94
CA THR A 87 -4.80 10.57 16.23
C THR A 87 -4.37 10.99 14.82
N PRO A 88 -3.99 10.03 13.95
CA PRO A 88 -3.43 10.35 12.64
C PRO A 88 -4.49 10.92 11.69
N ASP A 89 -4.09 11.88 10.83
CA ASP A 89 -4.94 12.35 9.72
C ASP A 89 -5.09 11.30 8.64
N THR A 90 -4.05 10.50 8.44
CA THR A 90 -4.03 9.42 7.46
C THR A 90 -3.32 8.18 8.01
N VAL A 91 -3.87 7.01 7.70
CA VAL A 91 -3.19 5.72 7.88
C VAL A 91 -2.99 5.09 6.51
N LEU A 92 -1.72 4.85 6.15
CA LEU A 92 -1.32 4.15 4.95
C LEU A 92 -0.78 2.77 5.32
N ILE A 93 -1.45 1.71 4.83
CA ILE A 93 -0.91 0.35 4.90
C ILE A 93 0.06 0.13 3.74
N VAL A 94 1.16 -0.59 3.99
CA VAL A 94 2.06 -1.15 2.98
C VAL A 94 2.02 -2.66 3.10
N ASP A 95 1.66 -3.34 2.02
CA ASP A 95 1.42 -4.79 2.02
C ASP A 95 1.73 -5.42 0.66
N ALA A 96 2.07 -6.71 0.65
CA ALA A 96 2.06 -7.53 -0.54
C ALA A 96 0.61 -7.83 -0.94
N LEU A 97 0.11 -7.16 -1.96
CA LEU A 97 -1.28 -7.25 -2.38
C LEU A 97 -1.39 -7.80 -3.81
N ASN A 98 -2.19 -8.86 -3.98
CA ASN A 98 -2.47 -9.37 -5.33
C ASN A 98 -3.60 -8.56 -5.97
N PHE A 99 -3.29 -7.86 -7.06
CA PHE A 99 -4.23 -7.08 -7.87
C PHE A 99 -4.10 -7.38 -9.37
N ASP A 100 -3.63 -8.61 -9.68
CA ASP A 100 -3.54 -9.16 -11.04
C ASP A 100 -2.63 -8.34 -11.98
N ALA A 101 -1.53 -7.81 -11.45
CA ALA A 101 -0.51 -7.07 -12.18
C ALA A 101 0.81 -7.87 -12.31
N PRO A 102 1.76 -7.43 -13.13
CA PRO A 102 3.11 -7.99 -13.14
C PRO A 102 3.78 -7.88 -11.76
N ALA A 103 4.64 -8.86 -11.42
CA ALA A 103 5.38 -8.89 -10.18
C ALA A 103 6.11 -7.58 -9.90
N GLY A 104 6.08 -7.11 -8.65
CA GLY A 104 6.72 -5.88 -8.24
C GLY A 104 6.01 -4.60 -8.67
N THR A 105 4.86 -4.68 -9.38
CA THR A 105 4.04 -3.50 -9.66
C THR A 105 3.59 -2.87 -8.34
N VAL A 106 3.67 -1.54 -8.28
CA VAL A 106 3.28 -0.73 -7.11
C VAL A 106 2.05 0.08 -7.45
N GLU A 107 1.06 0.09 -6.55
CA GLU A 107 -0.16 0.89 -6.70
C GLU A 107 -0.68 1.37 -5.34
N ILE A 108 -1.32 2.57 -5.32
CA ILE A 108 -1.96 3.11 -4.12
C ILE A 108 -3.47 3.09 -4.31
N PHE A 109 -4.13 2.40 -3.40
CA PHE A 109 -5.59 2.24 -3.38
C PHE A 109 -6.20 3.07 -2.25
N ALA A 110 -7.19 3.91 -2.58
CA ALA A 110 -8.02 4.53 -1.55
C ALA A 110 -8.96 3.47 -0.94
N SER A 111 -9.02 3.38 0.40
CA SER A 111 -9.79 2.31 1.07
C SER A 111 -11.28 2.34 0.73
N GLU A 112 -11.85 3.52 0.43
CA GLU A 112 -13.25 3.68 0.05
C GLU A 112 -13.59 2.98 -1.28
N LYS A 113 -12.60 2.78 -2.15
CA LYS A 113 -12.74 2.09 -3.44
C LYS A 113 -12.56 0.58 -3.32
N MET A 114 -12.04 0.09 -2.18
CA MET A 114 -11.77 -1.32 -1.93
C MET A 114 -12.96 -2.01 -1.26
N THR A 115 -14.18 -1.85 -1.80
CA THR A 115 -15.38 -2.49 -1.26
C THR A 115 -15.39 -3.97 -1.58
N GLY A 116 -15.20 -4.83 -0.58
CA GLY A 116 -15.66 -6.26 -0.47
C GLY A 116 -15.42 -7.25 -1.60
N GLN A 117 -15.02 -6.83 -2.78
CA GLN A 117 -14.68 -7.63 -3.96
C GLN A 117 -13.37 -7.17 -4.61
N GLY A 118 -12.49 -6.56 -3.86
CA GLY A 118 -11.14 -6.24 -4.31
C GLY A 118 -10.29 -7.50 -4.49
N PRO A 119 -9.21 -7.43 -5.28
CA PRO A 119 -8.41 -8.58 -5.70
C PRO A 119 -7.48 -9.12 -4.60
N SER A 120 -7.95 -9.46 -3.42
CA SER A 120 -7.09 -10.14 -2.44
C SER A 120 -7.52 -11.60 -2.29
N THR A 121 -6.70 -12.51 -2.81
CA THR A 121 -6.88 -13.96 -2.69
C THR A 121 -6.49 -14.51 -1.31
N HIS A 122 -5.96 -13.69 -0.40
CA HIS A 122 -5.50 -14.11 0.93
C HIS A 122 -6.20 -13.39 2.09
N GLY A 123 -7.45 -13.00 1.91
CA GLY A 123 -8.32 -12.59 3.01
C GLY A 123 -8.42 -11.07 3.22
N PRO A 124 -9.41 -10.67 4.01
CA PRO A 124 -9.83 -9.27 4.20
C PRO A 124 -8.91 -8.49 5.18
N ALA A 125 -7.70 -8.99 5.53
CA ALA A 125 -6.96 -8.51 6.69
C ALA A 125 -6.61 -7.00 6.67
N PRO A 126 -6.01 -6.39 5.61
CA PRO A 126 -5.67 -4.96 5.66
C PRO A 126 -6.91 -4.07 5.66
N ILE A 127 -7.92 -4.42 4.85
CA ILE A 127 -9.17 -3.63 4.72
C ILE A 127 -10.00 -3.75 6.00
N ALA A 128 -10.17 -4.97 6.51
CA ALA A 128 -10.90 -5.19 7.75
C ALA A 128 -10.26 -4.44 8.94
N PHE A 129 -8.94 -4.41 9.00
CA PHE A 129 -8.22 -3.62 10.01
C PHE A 129 -8.51 -2.12 9.84
N LEU A 130 -8.44 -1.58 8.61
CA LEU A 130 -8.74 -0.17 8.34
C LEU A 130 -10.20 0.19 8.66
N ASP A 131 -11.14 -0.71 8.44
CA ASP A 131 -12.55 -0.49 8.79
C ASP A 131 -12.75 -0.47 10.31
N VAL A 132 -12.12 -1.39 11.03
CA VAL A 132 -12.14 -1.37 12.51
C VAL A 132 -11.46 -0.11 13.04
N LEU A 133 -10.30 0.26 12.52
CA LEU A 133 -9.61 1.50 12.90
C LEU A 133 -10.51 2.73 12.71
N ASN A 134 -11.22 2.81 11.59
CA ASN A 134 -12.13 3.92 11.29
C ASN A 134 -13.32 4.03 12.27
N MET A 135 -13.72 2.93 12.90
CA MET A 135 -14.76 2.96 13.94
C MET A 135 -14.25 3.64 15.22
N PHE A 136 -12.97 3.52 15.54
CA PHE A 136 -12.36 4.14 16.71
C PHE A 136 -11.82 5.53 16.44
N HIS A 137 -11.28 5.74 15.24
CA HIS A 137 -10.68 7.02 14.83
C HIS A 137 -10.91 7.24 13.32
N PRO A 138 -11.94 8.00 12.93
CA PRO A 138 -12.18 8.35 11.53
C PRO A 138 -11.03 9.19 10.96
N CYS A 139 -10.37 8.68 9.93
CA CYS A 139 -9.26 9.31 9.24
C CYS A 139 -9.20 8.88 7.76
N LYS A 140 -8.37 9.55 6.96
CA LYS A 140 -8.07 9.10 5.59
C LYS A 140 -7.32 7.77 5.64
N ARG A 141 -7.68 6.85 4.75
CA ARG A 141 -7.12 5.49 4.76
C ARG A 141 -6.76 5.07 3.34
N ALA A 142 -5.58 4.49 3.18
CA ALA A 142 -5.12 3.98 1.89
C ALA A 142 -4.26 2.72 2.08
N VAL A 143 -4.07 1.98 0.99
CA VAL A 143 -3.19 0.82 0.91
C VAL A 143 -2.22 1.04 -0.23
N LEU A 144 -0.92 0.96 0.02
CA LEU A 144 0.12 0.81 -0.99
C LEU A 144 0.36 -0.69 -1.15
N GLY A 145 -0.04 -1.22 -2.29
CA GLY A 145 0.14 -2.61 -2.66
C GLY A 145 1.39 -2.80 -3.49
N ILE A 146 2.14 -3.87 -3.20
CA ILE A 146 3.22 -4.39 -4.04
C ILE A 146 2.78 -5.74 -4.55
N GLN A 147 2.68 -5.93 -5.88
CA GLN A 147 2.21 -7.18 -6.49
C GLN A 147 3.18 -8.33 -6.20
N PRO A 148 2.78 -9.38 -5.45
CA PRO A 148 3.60 -10.56 -5.21
C PRO A 148 3.49 -11.60 -6.33
N VAL A 149 4.41 -12.57 -6.33
CA VAL A 149 4.35 -13.80 -7.13
C VAL A 149 4.20 -15.02 -6.23
N GLN A 150 4.96 -15.05 -5.13
CA GLN A 150 5.04 -16.21 -4.25
C GLN A 150 5.05 -15.79 -2.79
N SER A 151 4.23 -16.46 -1.98
CA SER A 151 4.13 -16.23 -0.53
C SER A 151 4.23 -17.55 0.24
N GLU A 152 5.02 -18.49 -0.28
CA GLU A 152 5.21 -19.78 0.37
C GLU A 152 6.12 -19.66 1.57
N PHE A 153 5.80 -20.42 2.62
CA PHE A 153 6.62 -20.49 3.82
C PHE A 153 8.05 -20.95 3.51
N GLY A 154 9.05 -20.20 3.96
CA GLY A 154 10.46 -20.50 3.77
C GLY A 154 10.99 -20.13 2.37
N SER A 155 10.16 -19.60 1.47
CA SER A 155 10.65 -19.04 0.21
C SER A 155 11.38 -17.71 0.44
N GLN A 156 12.22 -17.33 -0.50
CA GLN A 156 12.86 -16.01 -0.52
C GLN A 156 11.98 -15.04 -1.34
N MET A 157 12.05 -13.77 -1.02
CA MET A 157 11.44 -12.71 -1.82
C MET A 157 12.00 -12.74 -3.24
N CYS A 158 11.13 -12.65 -4.25
CA CYS A 158 11.57 -12.59 -5.64
C CYS A 158 12.26 -11.24 -5.94
N LYS A 159 13.05 -11.23 -7.02
CA LYS A 159 13.83 -10.04 -7.36
C LYS A 159 12.95 -8.84 -7.67
N GLU A 160 11.86 -9.03 -8.38
CA GLU A 160 10.93 -7.99 -8.80
C GLU A 160 10.31 -7.29 -7.59
N VAL A 161 9.93 -8.06 -6.56
CA VAL A 161 9.38 -7.50 -5.31
C VAL A 161 10.47 -6.85 -4.47
N ALA A 162 11.70 -7.40 -4.45
CA ALA A 162 12.82 -6.77 -3.75
C ALA A 162 13.18 -5.41 -4.38
N ASP A 163 13.21 -5.33 -5.71
CA ASP A 163 13.43 -4.07 -6.44
C ASP A 163 12.30 -3.06 -6.14
N ALA A 164 11.05 -3.53 -6.05
CA ALA A 164 9.89 -2.69 -5.68
C ALA A 164 9.97 -2.19 -4.23
N VAL A 165 10.44 -3.00 -3.28
CA VAL A 165 10.70 -2.58 -1.90
C VAL A 165 11.72 -1.44 -1.85
N ASP A 166 12.81 -1.53 -2.60
CA ASP A 166 13.82 -0.47 -2.69
C ASP A 166 13.23 0.81 -3.33
N PHE A 167 12.44 0.64 -4.40
CA PHE A 167 11.75 1.73 -5.09
C PHE A 167 10.78 2.48 -4.15
N VAL A 168 9.92 1.76 -3.46
CA VAL A 168 8.92 2.31 -2.50
C VAL A 168 9.62 2.99 -1.33
N SER A 169 10.66 2.37 -0.77
CA SER A 169 11.42 2.93 0.35
C SER A 169 12.11 4.24 -0.02
N ASN A 170 12.71 4.31 -1.20
CA ASN A 170 13.32 5.54 -1.71
C ASN A 170 12.29 6.65 -1.94
N ALA A 171 11.10 6.30 -2.45
CA ALA A 171 10.01 7.27 -2.63
C ALA A 171 9.51 7.81 -1.29
N PHE A 172 9.34 6.98 -0.25
CA PHE A 172 8.99 7.45 1.09
C PHE A 172 10.00 8.43 1.65
N VAL A 173 11.29 8.13 1.53
CA VAL A 173 12.37 9.03 2.01
C VAL A 173 12.34 10.36 1.24
N ALA A 174 12.13 10.32 -0.08
CA ALA A 174 12.03 11.52 -0.90
C ALA A 174 10.79 12.36 -0.56
N ALA A 175 9.62 11.73 -0.41
CA ALA A 175 8.37 12.39 -0.04
C ALA A 175 8.48 13.04 1.36
N SER A 176 9.08 12.33 2.33
CA SER A 176 9.32 12.86 3.67
C SER A 176 10.18 14.14 3.66
N LYS A 177 11.25 14.15 2.86
CA LYS A 177 12.10 15.34 2.72
C LYS A 177 11.36 16.52 2.09
N LYS A 178 10.54 16.28 1.04
CA LYS A 178 9.73 17.33 0.41
C LYS A 178 8.73 17.92 1.40
N LEU A 179 8.00 17.06 2.13
CA LEU A 179 7.02 17.50 3.13
C LEU A 179 7.64 18.35 4.23
N GLN A 180 8.84 17.97 4.72
CA GLN A 180 9.55 18.74 5.74
C GLN A 180 10.08 20.08 5.21
N ALA A 181 10.48 20.15 3.94
CA ALA A 181 10.94 21.39 3.31
C ALA A 181 9.82 22.41 3.08
N GLU A 182 8.58 21.93 2.87
CA GLU A 182 7.39 22.76 2.68
C GLU A 182 6.74 23.24 3.99
N SER A 183 7.12 22.62 5.12
CA SER A 183 6.65 23.03 6.45
C SER A 183 7.56 24.18 6.95
N PRO A 184 7.08 25.44 7.02
CA PRO A 184 7.89 26.53 7.54
C PRO A 184 8.25 26.26 9.00
N SER A 185 9.54 26.42 9.32
CA SER A 185 10.04 26.36 10.69
C SER A 185 9.29 27.38 11.54
N SER A 186 8.50 26.91 12.49
CA SER A 186 7.83 27.73 13.50
C SER A 186 8.82 28.15 14.56
#